data_2b79b7626db2e5333c6bc6acfdbfa354
#
_entry.id   2b79b7626db2e5333c6bc6acfdbfa354
#
_cell.length_a   1.000
_cell.length_b   1.000
_cell.length_c   1.000
_cell.angle_alpha   90.00
_cell.angle_beta   90.00
_cell.angle_gamma   90.00
#
_symmetry.space_group_name_H-M   'P 1'
#
loop_
_entity.id
_entity.type
_entity.pdbx_description
1 polymer ?
#
loop_
_entity_poly.entity_id
_entity_poly.type
_entity_poly.pdbx_seq_one_letter_code
_entity_poly.pdbx_strand_id
1 'polypeptide(L)'
;MEIVNKAEGTKMTMEISGWLDTQTAPQLEEALSALDDSVTSLVFDFAKLEYISSAGLRQVIAAYKKMADKDGFKIINISDEVYLSLIHI
;
A
#
# COMPACT_ATOMS: atom_id res chain seq x y z
N MET A 1 8.41 2.55 -9.85
CA MET A 1 7.61 1.74 -8.89
C MET A 1 6.81 0.69 -9.64
N GLU A 2 6.70 -0.48 -9.07
CA GLU A 2 5.92 -1.57 -9.65
C GLU A 2 4.93 -2.08 -8.61
N ILE A 3 3.72 -2.40 -9.03
CA ILE A 3 2.67 -2.95 -8.17
C ILE A 3 2.23 -4.28 -8.77
N VAL A 4 2.35 -5.35 -7.98
CA VAL A 4 1.86 -6.68 -8.37
C VAL A 4 0.71 -7.05 -7.44
N ASN A 5 -0.46 -7.27 -8.03
CA ASN A 5 -1.67 -7.64 -7.27
C ASN A 5 -1.82 -9.15 -7.22
N LYS A 6 -2.02 -9.69 -6.02
CA LYS A 6 -2.28 -11.10 -5.81
C LYS A 6 -3.59 -11.25 -5.06
N ALA A 7 -4.62 -11.71 -5.76
CA ALA A 7 -5.93 -11.92 -5.17
C ALA A 7 -6.06 -13.34 -4.64
N GLU A 8 -6.64 -13.48 -3.44
CA GLU A 8 -6.91 -14.78 -2.84
C GLU A 8 -8.24 -14.69 -2.11
N GLY A 9 -9.31 -15.15 -2.77
CA GLY A 9 -10.66 -14.97 -2.26
C GLY A 9 -11.01 -13.48 -2.17
N THR A 10 -11.35 -13.02 -0.97
CA THR A 10 -11.67 -11.61 -0.72
C THR A 10 -10.48 -10.80 -0.23
N LYS A 11 -9.29 -11.43 -0.18
CA LYS A 11 -8.06 -10.79 0.25
C LYS A 11 -7.23 -10.38 -0.97
N MET A 12 -6.73 -9.16 -0.96
CA MET A 12 -5.81 -8.66 -1.98
C MET A 12 -4.48 -8.33 -1.33
N THR A 13 -3.40 -8.87 -1.89
CA THR A 13 -2.03 -8.49 -1.51
C THR A 13 -1.43 -7.68 -2.65
N MET A 14 -0.97 -6.47 -2.34
CA MET A 14 -0.30 -5.61 -3.31
C MET A 14 1.19 -5.57 -2.96
N GLU A 15 2.00 -6.19 -3.81
CA GLU A 15 3.46 -6.13 -3.68
C GLU A 15 3.93 -4.85 -4.35
N ILE A 16 4.45 -3.93 -3.56
CA ILE A 16 4.87 -2.60 -4.04
C ILE A 16 6.39 -2.53 -3.96
N SER A 17 7.04 -2.26 -5.09
CA SER A 17 8.49 -2.21 -5.17
C SER A 17 8.99 -0.87 -5.69
N GLY A 18 10.23 -0.55 -5.36
CA GLY A 18 10.88 0.66 -5.81
C GLY A 18 10.59 1.86 -4.92
N TRP A 19 10.28 3.00 -5.52
CA TRP A 19 10.11 4.27 -4.81
C TRP A 19 8.65 4.70 -4.85
N LEU A 20 8.03 4.84 -3.69
CA LEU A 20 6.69 5.39 -3.55
C LEU A 20 6.83 6.86 -3.14
N ASP A 21 6.78 7.74 -4.12
CA ASP A 21 7.02 9.17 -3.94
C ASP A 21 5.92 9.99 -4.63
N THR A 22 6.16 11.31 -4.75
CA THR A 22 5.18 12.23 -5.36
C THR A 22 4.84 11.85 -6.79
N GLN A 23 5.81 11.31 -7.54
CA GLN A 23 5.59 10.95 -8.95
C GLN A 23 4.85 9.63 -9.10
N THR A 24 5.02 8.71 -8.17
CA THR A 24 4.43 7.37 -8.24
C THR A 24 3.17 7.21 -7.39
N ALA A 25 2.94 8.10 -6.42
CA ALA A 25 1.73 8.05 -5.60
C ALA A 25 0.43 7.98 -6.40
N PRO A 26 0.26 8.75 -7.52
CA PRO A 26 -0.94 8.62 -8.34
C PRO A 26 -1.17 7.23 -8.91
N GLN A 27 -0.09 6.49 -9.20
CA GLN A 27 -0.19 5.12 -9.67
C GLN A 27 -0.81 4.21 -8.61
N LEU A 28 -0.40 4.37 -7.35
CA LEU A 28 -0.98 3.61 -6.25
C LEU A 28 -2.42 4.04 -5.98
N GLU A 29 -2.71 5.33 -6.05
CA GLU A 29 -4.06 5.84 -5.89
C GLU A 29 -5.00 5.20 -6.92
N GLU A 30 -4.56 5.11 -8.17
CA GLU A 30 -5.35 4.48 -9.23
C GLU A 30 -5.56 2.99 -8.95
N ALA A 31 -4.51 2.31 -8.50
CA ALA A 31 -4.61 0.88 -8.17
C ALA A 31 -5.59 0.65 -7.02
N LEU A 32 -5.60 1.52 -6.01
CA LEU A 32 -6.55 1.44 -4.90
C LEU A 32 -7.98 1.69 -5.36
N SER A 33 -8.15 2.66 -6.27
CA SER A 33 -9.48 2.98 -6.81
C SER A 33 -10.06 1.86 -7.65
N ALA A 34 -9.22 1.01 -8.21
CA ALA A 34 -9.64 -0.14 -9.00
C ALA A 34 -10.14 -1.31 -8.16
N LEU A 35 -9.87 -1.30 -6.84
CA LEU A 35 -10.37 -2.36 -5.96
C LEU A 35 -11.87 -2.22 -5.79
N ASP A 36 -12.60 -3.33 -5.97
CA ASP A 36 -14.06 -3.32 -5.82
C ASP A 36 -14.46 -3.74 -4.40
N ASP A 37 -15.76 -3.75 -4.15
CA ASP A 37 -16.29 -4.07 -2.83
C ASP A 37 -16.10 -5.52 -2.42
N SER A 38 -15.75 -6.40 -3.35
CA SER A 38 -15.48 -7.80 -3.01
C SER A 38 -14.17 -7.98 -2.24
N VAL A 39 -13.26 -6.98 -2.31
CA VAL A 39 -12.03 -7.00 -1.53
C VAL A 39 -12.33 -6.50 -0.12
N THR A 40 -12.26 -7.40 0.85
CA THR A 40 -12.55 -7.07 2.25
C THR A 40 -11.30 -7.01 3.12
N SER A 41 -10.17 -7.52 2.64
CA SER A 41 -8.90 -7.50 3.35
C SER A 41 -7.79 -7.08 2.38
N LEU A 42 -7.00 -6.09 2.78
CA LEU A 42 -5.92 -5.56 1.95
C LEU A 42 -4.59 -5.67 2.68
N VAL A 43 -3.58 -6.16 1.99
CA VAL A 43 -2.22 -6.26 2.51
C VAL A 43 -1.29 -5.53 1.55
N PHE A 44 -0.46 -4.64 2.10
CA PHE A 44 0.66 -4.07 1.35
C PHE A 44 1.92 -4.84 1.72
N ASP A 45 2.55 -5.46 0.74
CA ASP A 45 3.83 -6.15 0.92
C ASP A 45 4.94 -5.20 0.48
N PHE A 46 5.72 -4.73 1.44
CA PHE A 46 6.80 -3.77 1.21
C PHE A 46 8.18 -4.42 1.16
N ALA A 47 8.24 -5.73 0.92
CA ALA A 47 9.54 -6.44 0.88
C ALA A 47 10.53 -5.80 -0.10
N LYS A 48 10.04 -5.24 -1.18
CA LYS A 48 10.88 -4.64 -2.22
C LYS A 48 10.71 -3.13 -2.33
N LEU A 49 10.05 -2.52 -1.36
CA LEU A 49 9.92 -1.06 -1.33
C LEU A 49 11.21 -0.45 -0.78
N GLU A 50 11.79 0.49 -1.49
CA GLU A 50 13.08 1.09 -1.14
C GLU A 50 12.94 2.46 -0.50
N TYR A 51 11.85 3.17 -0.78
CA TYR A 51 11.66 4.53 -0.29
C TYR A 51 10.17 4.90 -0.28
N ILE A 52 9.76 5.68 0.72
CA ILE A 52 8.42 6.24 0.77
C ILE A 52 8.50 7.71 1.17
N SER A 53 7.74 8.56 0.47
CA SER A 53 7.63 9.98 0.79
C SER A 53 6.33 10.27 1.52
N SER A 54 6.14 11.55 1.91
CA SER A 54 4.88 11.96 2.53
C SER A 54 3.68 11.76 1.60
N ALA A 55 3.88 11.95 0.29
CA ALA A 55 2.82 11.66 -0.70
C ALA A 55 2.48 10.17 -0.72
N GLY A 56 3.49 9.31 -0.60
CA GLY A 56 3.29 7.87 -0.49
C GLY A 56 2.57 7.50 0.80
N LEU A 57 2.94 8.11 1.92
CA LEU A 57 2.28 7.86 3.19
C LEU A 57 0.79 8.22 3.12
N ARG A 58 0.44 9.29 2.41
CA ARG A 58 -0.98 9.65 2.23
C ARG A 58 -1.76 8.54 1.56
N GLN A 59 -1.15 7.82 0.61
CA GLN A 59 -1.79 6.69 -0.05
C GLN A 59 -1.94 5.50 0.89
N VAL A 60 -0.97 5.28 1.77
CA VAL A 60 -1.08 4.24 2.80
C VAL A 60 -2.24 4.55 3.74
N ILE A 61 -2.35 5.81 4.16
CA ILE A 61 -3.45 6.25 5.03
C ILE A 61 -4.79 6.10 4.30
N ALA A 62 -4.85 6.45 3.02
CA ALA A 62 -6.06 6.30 2.23
C ALA A 62 -6.48 4.83 2.13
N ALA A 63 -5.52 3.92 1.97
CA ALA A 63 -5.79 2.49 1.96
C ALA A 63 -6.35 2.03 3.31
N TYR A 64 -5.76 2.48 4.40
CA TYR A 64 -6.24 2.16 5.74
C TYR A 64 -7.68 2.62 5.92
N LYS A 65 -7.99 3.84 5.53
CA LYS A 65 -9.34 4.38 5.66
C LYS A 65 -10.35 3.65 4.78
N LYS A 66 -9.94 3.28 3.57
CA LYS A 66 -10.79 2.53 2.64
C LYS A 66 -11.20 1.18 3.24
N MET A 67 -10.30 0.55 4.00
CA MET A 67 -10.53 -0.78 4.56
C MET A 67 -11.03 -0.76 6.01
N ALA A 68 -11.24 0.43 6.58
CA ALA A 68 -11.62 0.55 7.99
C ALA A 68 -12.95 -0.12 8.33
N ASP A 69 -13.89 -0.13 7.38
CA ASP A 69 -15.22 -0.76 7.58
C ASP A 69 -15.22 -2.23 7.18
N LYS A 70 -14.08 -2.78 6.81
CA LYS A 70 -13.99 -4.14 6.28
C LYS A 70 -13.12 -4.99 7.21
N ASP A 71 -12.60 -6.11 6.71
CA ASP A 71 -11.80 -7.03 7.51
C ASP A 71 -10.42 -6.48 7.88
N GLY A 72 -10.00 -5.41 7.22
CA GLY A 72 -8.84 -4.66 7.66
C GLY A 72 -7.75 -4.48 6.62
N PHE A 73 -6.71 -3.81 7.09
CA PHE A 73 -5.55 -3.46 6.29
C PHE A 73 -4.29 -3.71 7.11
N LYS A 74 -3.26 -4.25 6.49
CA LYS A 74 -1.97 -4.38 7.16
C LYS A 74 -0.82 -4.24 6.16
N ILE A 75 0.35 -3.95 6.71
CA ILE A 75 1.61 -3.88 5.96
C ILE A 75 2.49 -5.00 6.46
N ILE A 76 3.10 -5.75 5.54
CA ILE A 76 4.03 -6.82 5.88
C ILE A 76 5.38 -6.56 5.23
N ASN A 77 6.43 -7.16 5.79
CA ASN A 77 7.80 -7.12 5.25
C ASN A 77 8.37 -5.71 5.10
N ILE A 78 7.98 -4.80 5.98
CA ILE A 78 8.51 -3.44 5.95
C ILE A 78 9.98 -3.45 6.41
N SER A 79 10.86 -2.78 5.65
CA SER A 79 12.26 -2.65 6.04
C SER A 79 12.42 -1.60 7.13
N ASP A 80 13.53 -1.67 7.87
CA ASP A 80 13.83 -0.68 8.89
C ASP A 80 13.92 0.72 8.30
N GLU A 81 14.49 0.85 7.11
CA GLU A 81 14.64 2.14 6.43
C GLU A 81 13.29 2.75 6.09
N VAL A 82 12.39 1.97 5.53
CA VAL A 82 11.05 2.43 5.18
C VAL A 82 10.25 2.73 6.45
N TYR A 83 10.36 1.88 7.46
CA TYR A 83 9.69 2.10 8.73
C TYR A 83 10.12 3.41 9.38
N LEU A 84 11.43 3.68 9.41
CA LEU A 84 11.95 4.93 9.95
C LEU A 84 11.45 6.14 9.15
N SER A 85 11.34 6.01 7.83
CA SER A 85 10.78 7.07 7.00
C SER A 85 9.34 7.37 7.37
N LEU A 86 8.54 6.32 7.62
CA LEU A 86 7.14 6.49 8.01
C LEU A 86 6.99 7.24 9.33
N ILE A 87 7.82 6.95 10.32
CA ILE A 87 7.69 7.60 11.63
C ILE A 87 8.27 9.00 11.66
N HIS A 88 9.07 9.40 10.66
CA HIS A 88 9.64 10.74 10.56
C HIS A 88 8.91 11.66 9.59
N ILE A 89 7.95 11.16 8.88
CA ILE A 89 7.12 11.98 7.99
C ILE A 89 6.00 12.72 8.79
#